data_726ec9a16979c41185ab13197da63b28
#
_entry.id   726ec9a16979c41185ab13197da63b28
#
_cell.length_a   1.000
_cell.length_b   1.000
_cell.length_c   1.000
_cell.angle_alpha   90.00
_cell.angle_beta   90.00
_cell.angle_gamma   90.00
#
_symmetry.space_group_name_H-M   'P 1'
#
loop_
_entity.id
_entity.type
_entity.pdbx_description
1 polymer ?
#
loop_
_entity_poly.entity_id
_entity_poly.type
_entity_poly.pdbx_seq_one_letter_code
_entity_poly.pdbx_strand_id
1 'polypeptide(L)'
;MSTLNAAAAGAVRAFEPSAVTDVTGFGLLGHAYELAERSGVAVRLEAAALPVLPGALELAEAGVRTGGDPRNREFAGAAVSTEGVSEALVALAYDPQTAGGLLISLPRARAASFEQAAGARGLFLARIGEVEAGSGVRLA
;
A
#
# COMPACT_ATOMS: atom_id res chain seq x y z
N MET A 1 -7.71 -7.95 -9.59
CA MET A 1 -8.20 -8.55 -8.32
C MET A 1 -8.40 -10.07 -8.38
N SER A 2 -8.19 -10.72 -9.53
CA SER A 2 -8.26 -12.18 -9.69
C SER A 2 -6.92 -12.91 -9.44
N THR A 3 -5.82 -12.17 -9.34
CA THR A 3 -4.49 -12.76 -9.09
C THR A 3 -4.29 -13.01 -7.60
N LEU A 4 -3.91 -14.24 -7.25
CA LEU A 4 -3.65 -14.61 -5.86
C LEU A 4 -2.27 -14.13 -5.39
N ASN A 5 -2.16 -13.76 -4.11
CA ASN A 5 -0.92 -13.31 -3.48
C ASN A 5 0.11 -14.44 -3.24
N ALA A 6 -0.25 -15.72 -3.45
CA ALA A 6 0.61 -16.86 -3.13
C ALA A 6 1.98 -16.84 -3.82
N ALA A 7 2.03 -16.46 -5.10
CA ALA A 7 3.30 -16.37 -5.84
C ALA A 7 4.21 -15.26 -5.28
N ALA A 8 3.64 -14.08 -4.97
CA ALA A 8 4.37 -12.97 -4.37
C ALA A 8 4.85 -13.31 -2.95
N ALA A 9 3.98 -13.93 -2.13
CA ALA A 9 4.33 -14.38 -0.79
C ALA A 9 5.46 -15.43 -0.80
N GLY A 10 5.43 -16.37 -1.75
CA GLY A 10 6.52 -17.33 -1.95
C GLY A 10 7.83 -16.67 -2.38
N ALA A 11 7.75 -15.64 -3.24
CA ALA A 11 8.92 -14.93 -3.71
C ALA A 11 9.61 -14.12 -2.61
N VAL A 12 8.84 -13.42 -1.77
CA VAL A 12 9.39 -12.49 -0.77
C VAL A 12 10.07 -13.20 0.41
N ARG A 13 9.69 -14.44 0.72
CA ARG A 13 10.24 -15.19 1.87
C ARG A 13 11.75 -15.29 1.87
N ALA A 14 12.36 -15.50 0.71
CA ALA A 14 13.82 -15.62 0.56
C ALA A 14 14.57 -14.30 0.85
N PHE A 15 13.87 -13.18 0.91
CA PHE A 15 14.43 -11.85 1.14
C PHE A 15 14.25 -11.35 2.57
N GLU A 16 13.73 -12.21 3.48
CA GLU A 16 13.54 -11.91 4.90
C GLU A 16 12.87 -10.53 5.11
N PRO A 17 11.62 -10.37 4.70
CA PRO A 17 10.91 -9.11 4.84
C PRO A 17 10.77 -8.73 6.32
N SER A 18 10.86 -7.43 6.62
CA SER A 18 10.63 -6.90 7.96
C SER A 18 9.16 -6.97 8.35
N ALA A 19 8.26 -6.78 7.39
CA ALA A 19 6.82 -6.94 7.56
C ALA A 19 6.15 -7.22 6.20
N VAL A 20 5.04 -7.95 6.24
CA VAL A 20 4.19 -8.25 5.08
C VAL A 20 2.73 -8.26 5.53
N THR A 21 1.87 -7.61 4.81
CA THR A 21 0.42 -7.73 4.93
C THR A 21 -0.24 -7.75 3.55
N ASP A 22 -1.39 -8.39 3.44
CA ASP A 22 -2.24 -8.26 2.26
C ASP A 22 -3.08 -6.98 2.34
N VAL A 23 -3.28 -6.34 1.20
CA VAL A 23 -4.14 -5.15 1.12
C VAL A 23 -5.56 -5.62 0.80
N THR A 24 -6.47 -5.44 1.78
CA THR A 24 -7.85 -5.90 1.70
C THR A 24 -8.84 -4.83 2.14
N GLY A 25 -9.74 -5.12 3.05
CA GLY A 25 -10.89 -4.29 3.42
C GLY A 25 -10.58 -2.90 3.97
N PHE A 26 -9.41 -2.68 4.56
CA PHE A 26 -9.00 -1.35 5.05
C PHE A 26 -8.33 -0.46 4.00
N GLY A 27 -8.15 -0.97 2.77
CA GLY A 27 -7.41 -0.27 1.73
C GLY A 27 -5.91 -0.18 2.03
N LEU A 28 -5.17 0.45 1.13
CA LEU A 28 -3.72 0.59 1.28
C LEU A 28 -3.35 1.40 2.54
N LEU A 29 -3.98 2.54 2.76
CA LEU A 29 -3.65 3.42 3.89
C LEU A 29 -4.02 2.80 5.24
N GLY A 30 -5.14 2.08 5.33
CA GLY A 30 -5.51 1.39 6.56
C GLY A 30 -4.54 0.26 6.91
N HIS A 31 -4.10 -0.55 5.94
CA HIS A 31 -3.12 -1.60 6.19
C HIS A 31 -1.71 -1.05 6.42
N ALA A 32 -1.33 0.04 5.76
CA ALA A 32 -0.07 0.74 6.06
C ALA A 32 -0.06 1.30 7.49
N TYR A 33 -1.20 1.83 7.96
CA TYR A 33 -1.36 2.28 9.33
C TYR A 33 -1.21 1.14 10.34
N GLU A 34 -1.90 0.01 10.15
CA GLU A 34 -1.74 -1.16 11.03
C GLU A 34 -0.28 -1.64 11.10
N LEU A 35 0.40 -1.68 9.95
CA LEU A 35 1.78 -2.10 9.87
C LEU A 35 2.69 -1.13 10.62
N ALA A 36 2.51 0.18 10.42
CA ALA A 36 3.27 1.23 11.09
C ALA A 36 3.09 1.20 12.62
N GLU A 37 1.83 1.13 13.08
CA GLU A 37 1.48 1.11 14.50
C GLU A 37 2.06 -0.11 15.21
N ARG A 38 1.85 -1.31 14.66
CA ARG A 38 2.35 -2.56 15.25
C ARG A 38 3.86 -2.68 15.25
N SER A 39 4.54 -1.99 14.34
CA SER A 39 6.00 -2.02 14.22
C SER A 39 6.68 -0.84 14.93
N GLY A 40 5.94 0.15 15.43
CA GLY A 40 6.49 1.34 16.07
C GLY A 40 7.33 2.21 15.14
N VAL A 41 6.89 2.37 13.88
CA VAL A 41 7.61 3.09 12.83
C VAL A 41 6.69 4.09 12.12
N ALA A 42 7.27 4.99 11.34
CA ALA A 42 6.55 5.78 10.35
C ALA A 42 6.64 5.13 8.96
N VAL A 43 5.58 5.26 8.15
CA VAL A 43 5.54 4.82 6.75
C VAL A 43 5.27 6.03 5.87
N ARG A 44 6.20 6.35 4.96
CA ARG A 44 6.02 7.37 3.93
C ARG A 44 5.73 6.70 2.60
N LEU A 45 4.57 7.00 2.04
CA LEU A 45 4.13 6.54 0.73
C LEU A 45 4.21 7.69 -0.28
N GLU A 46 4.61 7.37 -1.50
CA GLU A 46 4.72 8.29 -2.62
C GLU A 46 3.46 8.20 -3.49
N ALA A 47 2.65 9.25 -3.47
CA ALA A 47 1.37 9.31 -4.18
C ALA A 47 1.52 9.01 -5.69
N ALA A 48 2.57 9.56 -6.31
CA ALA A 48 2.85 9.35 -7.73
C ALA A 48 3.33 7.92 -8.07
N ALA A 49 3.75 7.14 -7.07
CA ALA A 49 4.23 5.77 -7.25
C ALA A 49 3.14 4.71 -7.00
N LEU A 50 1.95 5.12 -6.57
CA LEU A 50 0.87 4.16 -6.29
C LEU A 50 0.38 3.50 -7.59
N PRO A 51 0.30 2.17 -7.63
CA PRO A 51 -0.20 1.45 -8.79
C PRO A 51 -1.73 1.53 -8.86
N VAL A 52 -2.25 2.48 -9.61
CA VAL A 52 -3.69 2.67 -9.81
C VAL A 52 -4.16 1.86 -11.01
N LEU A 53 -5.30 1.18 -10.89
CA LEU A 53 -5.91 0.46 -12.01
C LEU A 53 -6.36 1.46 -13.10
N PRO A 54 -6.25 1.10 -14.39
CA PRO A 54 -6.74 1.93 -15.48
C PRO A 54 -8.21 2.32 -15.28
N GLY A 55 -8.53 3.60 -15.42
CA GLY A 55 -9.87 4.15 -15.25
C GLY A 55 -10.31 4.40 -13.81
N ALA A 56 -9.56 3.92 -12.80
CA ALA A 56 -9.97 4.08 -11.40
C ALA A 56 -9.86 5.53 -10.93
N LEU A 57 -8.80 6.23 -11.35
CA LEU A 57 -8.61 7.63 -10.97
C LEU A 57 -9.71 8.52 -11.55
N GLU A 58 -10.04 8.34 -12.81
CA GLU A 58 -11.11 9.08 -13.49
C GLU A 58 -12.48 8.86 -12.83
N LEU A 59 -12.76 7.62 -12.39
CA LEU A 59 -13.97 7.31 -11.63
C LEU A 59 -13.97 8.01 -10.27
N ALA A 60 -12.83 8.00 -9.58
CA ALA A 60 -12.69 8.67 -8.30
C ALA A 60 -12.81 10.21 -8.43
N GLU A 61 -12.28 10.82 -9.49
CA GLU A 61 -12.44 12.24 -9.84
C GLU A 61 -13.90 12.57 -10.16
N ALA A 62 -14.62 11.66 -10.81
CA ALA A 62 -16.05 11.79 -11.05
C ALA A 62 -16.92 11.59 -9.77
N GLY A 63 -16.30 11.38 -8.61
CA GLY A 63 -17.00 11.25 -7.34
C GLY A 63 -17.47 9.84 -6.99
N VAL A 64 -17.08 8.82 -7.75
CA VAL A 64 -17.39 7.42 -7.38
C VAL A 64 -16.62 7.06 -6.11
N ARG A 65 -17.33 6.52 -5.13
CA ARG A 65 -16.79 6.11 -3.82
C ARG A 65 -17.38 4.77 -3.41
N THR A 66 -16.61 4.00 -2.66
CA THR A 66 -17.13 2.79 -2.00
C THR A 66 -17.70 3.13 -0.63
N GLY A 67 -18.62 2.31 -0.14
CA GLY A 67 -19.19 2.48 1.20
C GLY A 67 -18.19 2.23 2.34
N GLY A 68 -17.02 1.70 2.04
CA GLY A 68 -15.95 1.45 3.02
C GLY A 68 -15.03 2.65 3.27
N ASP A 69 -14.91 3.58 2.32
CA ASP A 69 -14.01 4.73 2.42
C ASP A 69 -14.17 5.53 3.74
N PRO A 70 -15.36 5.98 4.17
CA PRO A 70 -15.50 6.74 5.41
C PRO A 70 -15.05 5.97 6.65
N ARG A 71 -15.34 4.67 6.73
CA ARG A 71 -14.95 3.81 7.86
C ARG A 71 -13.44 3.59 7.90
N ASN A 72 -12.80 3.44 6.75
CA ASN A 72 -11.36 3.26 6.66
C ASN A 72 -10.60 4.53 7.05
N ARG A 73 -11.13 5.71 6.69
CA ARG A 73 -10.61 7.01 7.15
C ARG A 73 -10.75 7.18 8.66
N GLU A 74 -11.90 6.84 9.21
CA GLU A 74 -12.15 6.88 10.66
C GLU A 74 -11.21 5.93 11.41
N PHE A 75 -11.01 4.71 10.90
CA PHE A 75 -10.10 3.72 11.48
C PHE A 75 -8.64 4.22 11.56
N ALA A 76 -8.13 4.81 10.50
CA ALA A 76 -6.76 5.34 10.46
C ALA A 76 -6.63 6.68 11.21
N GLY A 77 -7.70 7.47 11.24
CA GLY A 77 -7.81 8.71 12.01
C GLY A 77 -6.69 9.72 11.73
N ALA A 78 -6.26 10.41 12.78
CA ALA A 78 -5.21 11.42 12.72
C ALA A 78 -3.80 10.85 12.52
N ALA A 79 -3.63 9.53 12.54
CA ALA A 79 -2.34 8.88 12.31
C ALA A 79 -1.93 8.84 10.83
N VAL A 80 -2.84 9.18 9.92
CA VAL A 80 -2.57 9.23 8.47
C VAL A 80 -2.69 10.67 7.97
N SER A 81 -1.59 11.19 7.40
CA SER A 81 -1.55 12.49 6.72
C SER A 81 -1.57 12.30 5.21
N THR A 82 -2.42 13.06 4.53
CA THR A 82 -2.56 13.06 3.06
C THR A 82 -2.47 14.48 2.50
N GLU A 83 -1.79 15.37 3.21
CA GLU A 83 -1.67 16.78 2.85
C GLU A 83 -1.01 16.95 1.47
N GLY A 84 -1.65 17.72 0.60
CA GLY A 84 -1.16 17.99 -0.75
C GLY A 84 -1.52 16.93 -1.80
N VAL A 85 -2.17 15.83 -1.40
CA VAL A 85 -2.59 14.77 -2.33
C VAL A 85 -4.05 14.99 -2.77
N SER A 86 -4.35 14.71 -4.04
CA SER A 86 -5.71 14.85 -4.56
C SER A 86 -6.69 13.94 -3.82
N GLU A 87 -7.90 14.46 -3.54
CA GLU A 87 -8.93 13.69 -2.84
C GLU A 87 -9.32 12.39 -3.58
N ALA A 88 -9.25 12.40 -4.90
CA ALA A 88 -9.51 11.21 -5.71
C ALA A 88 -8.49 10.08 -5.43
N LEU A 89 -7.21 10.43 -5.37
CA LEU A 89 -6.16 9.46 -5.06
C LEU A 89 -6.21 8.99 -3.61
N VAL A 90 -6.50 9.89 -2.67
CA VAL A 90 -6.73 9.55 -1.26
C VAL A 90 -7.89 8.56 -1.12
N ALA A 91 -9.01 8.79 -1.82
CA ALA A 91 -10.13 7.86 -1.82
C ALA A 91 -9.75 6.48 -2.35
N LEU A 92 -8.97 6.40 -3.43
CA LEU A 92 -8.47 5.13 -3.95
C LEU A 92 -7.53 4.42 -2.97
N ALA A 93 -6.71 5.18 -2.25
CA ALA A 93 -5.80 4.61 -1.25
C ALA A 93 -6.52 4.07 0.00
N TYR A 94 -7.74 4.56 0.28
CA TYR A 94 -8.64 4.01 1.32
C TYR A 94 -9.65 3.00 0.79
N ASP A 95 -9.70 2.78 -0.55
CA ASP A 95 -10.70 1.91 -1.16
C ASP A 95 -10.53 0.45 -0.69
N PRO A 96 -11.61 -0.19 -0.17
CA PRO A 96 -11.57 -1.61 0.18
C PRO A 96 -11.25 -2.48 -1.03
N GLN A 97 -10.30 -3.39 -0.85
CA GLN A 97 -9.87 -4.31 -1.89
C GLN A 97 -10.26 -5.75 -1.55
N THR A 98 -10.67 -6.54 -2.53
CA THR A 98 -10.88 -7.99 -2.36
C THR A 98 -9.52 -8.71 -2.33
N ALA A 99 -8.62 -8.31 -3.23
CA ALA A 99 -7.24 -8.79 -3.29
C ALA A 99 -6.38 -7.67 -3.93
N GLY A 100 -5.89 -6.75 -3.11
CA GLY A 100 -5.11 -5.57 -3.52
C GLY A 100 -3.60 -5.83 -3.63
N GLY A 101 -3.17 -7.08 -3.49
CA GLY A 101 -1.76 -7.42 -3.50
C GLY A 101 -1.16 -7.46 -2.09
N LEU A 102 0.17 -7.52 -2.01
CA LEU A 102 0.93 -7.49 -0.76
C LEU A 102 1.60 -6.13 -0.57
N LEU A 103 1.45 -5.58 0.61
CA LEU A 103 2.30 -4.49 1.11
C LEU A 103 3.49 -5.12 1.85
N ILE A 104 4.69 -4.86 1.36
CA ILE A 104 5.92 -5.52 1.81
C ILE A 104 6.93 -4.48 2.26
N SER A 105 7.45 -4.62 3.47
CA SER A 105 8.59 -3.86 3.95
C SER A 105 9.85 -4.74 3.90
N LEU A 106 10.90 -4.22 3.26
CA LEU A 106 12.19 -4.90 3.12
C LEU A 106 13.34 -4.00 3.60
N PRO A 107 14.40 -4.59 4.15
CA PRO A 107 15.66 -3.87 4.32
C PRO A 107 16.13 -3.26 2.99
N ARG A 108 16.54 -1.99 3.00
CA ARG A 108 16.98 -1.27 1.78
C ARG A 108 18.01 -2.04 0.95
N ALA A 109 18.94 -2.72 1.60
CA ALA A 109 19.97 -3.52 0.94
C ALA A 109 19.42 -4.72 0.12
N ARG A 110 18.19 -5.16 0.39
CA ARG A 110 17.56 -6.30 -0.28
C ARG A 110 16.54 -5.88 -1.35
N ALA A 111 16.16 -4.61 -1.39
CA ALA A 111 15.10 -4.12 -2.27
C ALA A 111 15.42 -4.37 -3.75
N ALA A 112 16.62 -3.99 -4.21
CA ALA A 112 17.02 -4.18 -5.61
C ALA A 112 17.06 -5.65 -6.04
N SER A 113 17.58 -6.52 -5.17
CA SER A 113 17.64 -7.98 -5.46
C SER A 113 16.24 -8.59 -5.51
N PHE A 114 15.33 -8.14 -4.65
CA PHE A 114 13.94 -8.58 -4.68
C PHE A 114 13.22 -8.09 -5.94
N GLU A 115 13.41 -6.83 -6.35
CA GLU A 115 12.84 -6.28 -7.58
C GLU A 115 13.28 -7.08 -8.81
N GLN A 116 14.56 -7.43 -8.89
CA GLN A 116 15.09 -8.27 -9.96
C GLN A 116 14.47 -9.68 -9.94
N ALA A 117 14.37 -10.30 -8.78
CA ALA A 117 13.81 -11.64 -8.63
C ALA A 117 12.31 -11.69 -8.95
N ALA A 118 11.55 -10.65 -8.57
CA ALA A 118 10.15 -10.50 -8.89
C ALA A 118 9.94 -10.31 -10.40
N GLY A 119 10.73 -9.45 -11.03
CA GLY A 119 10.71 -9.24 -12.48
C GLY A 119 11.03 -10.51 -13.27
N ALA A 120 12.03 -11.28 -12.85
CA ALA A 120 12.38 -12.57 -13.48
C ALA A 120 11.24 -13.62 -13.40
N ARG A 121 10.32 -13.47 -12.45
CA ARG A 121 9.13 -14.32 -12.27
C ARG A 121 7.86 -13.73 -12.91
N GLY A 122 7.97 -12.60 -13.60
CA GLY A 122 6.83 -11.89 -14.17
C GLY A 122 5.85 -11.35 -13.13
N LEU A 123 6.29 -11.15 -11.88
CA LEU A 123 5.46 -10.58 -10.84
C LEU A 123 5.44 -9.05 -10.99
N PHE A 124 4.24 -8.49 -10.90
CA PHE A 124 4.08 -7.04 -10.78
C PHE A 124 4.62 -6.56 -9.43
N LEU A 125 5.44 -5.53 -9.44
CA LEU A 125 6.01 -4.90 -8.25
C LEU A 125 6.13 -3.40 -8.47
N ALA A 126 5.78 -2.60 -7.45
CA ALA A 126 6.00 -1.17 -7.41
C ALA A 126 6.64 -0.80 -6.08
N ARG A 127 7.71 -0.01 -6.11
CA ARG A 127 8.23 0.63 -4.90
C ARG A 127 7.38 1.88 -4.65
N ILE A 128 6.62 1.87 -3.59
CA ILE A 128 5.63 2.92 -3.29
C ILE A 128 5.99 3.78 -2.08
N GLY A 129 7.13 3.52 -1.44
CA GLY A 129 7.52 4.34 -0.27
C GLY A 129 8.66 3.76 0.54
N GLU A 130 8.82 4.29 1.73
CA GLU A 130 9.89 3.95 2.67
C GLU A 130 9.36 3.89 4.10
N VAL A 131 10.05 3.10 4.93
CA VAL A 131 9.83 3.04 6.38
C VAL A 131 10.88 3.91 7.06
N GLU A 132 10.44 4.73 8.01
CA GLU A 132 11.25 5.72 8.71
C GLU A 132 11.10 5.59 10.23
N ALA A 133 11.99 6.20 11.00
CA ALA A 133 11.80 6.36 12.43
C ALA A 133 10.64 7.33 12.71
N GLY A 134 9.79 6.99 13.67
CA GLY A 134 8.62 7.81 14.00
C GLY A 134 7.36 6.99 14.16
N SER A 135 6.22 7.58 13.84
CA SER A 135 4.91 6.92 13.91
C SER A 135 3.95 7.44 12.84
N GLY A 136 2.95 6.64 12.51
CA GLY A 136 1.90 6.99 11.57
C GLY A 136 2.25 6.78 10.10
N VAL A 137 1.39 7.27 9.21
CA VAL A 137 1.55 7.14 7.76
C VAL A 137 1.43 8.52 7.11
N ARG A 138 2.27 8.77 6.14
CA ARG A 138 2.19 9.95 5.27
C ARG A 138 2.11 9.52 3.82
N LEU A 139 1.07 9.93 3.13
CA LEU A 139 0.97 9.89 1.66
C LEU A 139 1.29 11.30 1.13
N ALA A 140 2.31 11.43 0.26
CA ALA A 140 2.78 12.71 -0.24
C ALA A 140 3.22 12.62 -1.72
#